data_c035ad72086c928a831b3f7bd2ee7712
#
_entry.id   c035ad72086c928a831b3f7bd2ee7712
#
_cell.length_a   1.000
_cell.length_b   1.000
_cell.length_c   1.000
_cell.angle_alpha   90.00
_cell.angle_beta   90.00
_cell.angle_gamma   90.00
#
_symmetry.space_group_name_H-M   'P 1'
#
loop_
_entity.id
_entity.type
_entity.pdbx_description
1 polymer ?
#
loop_
_entity_poly.entity_id
_entity_poly.type
_entity_poly.pdbx_seq_one_letter_code
_entity_poly.pdbx_strand_id
1 'polypeptide(L)'
;FNEELNYGRNNDLLPVLTTEDSQKRYGTYSGNADNFLEFISNEVVSFVDNNYRTLNTKIAVGHSLSASFLLYSIIKKPTLFSDYIAISPNLAYDNEFLTQNLMTFDYTKIKNKTFLYLSNADEGIEYWKEWKPAREKLYNFFENKLKNVNITIKINNYPTKNHLNTFPPSLNDAFEFYFKNITQ
;
A
#
# COMPACT_ATOMS: atom_id res chain seq x y z
N PHE A 1 14.50 14.60 -11.48
CA PHE A 1 14.47 13.20 -10.99
C PHE A 1 15.64 12.47 -11.64
N ASN A 2 16.53 11.93 -10.84
CA ASN A 2 17.65 11.13 -11.34
C ASN A 2 17.11 9.73 -11.67
N GLU A 3 17.32 9.25 -12.88
CA GLU A 3 16.89 7.91 -13.32
C GLU A 3 17.44 6.79 -12.43
N GLU A 4 18.66 6.95 -11.94
CA GLU A 4 19.30 6.01 -11.00
C GLU A 4 18.57 5.90 -9.65
N LEU A 5 17.98 6.99 -9.14
CA LEU A 5 17.20 6.94 -7.90
C LEU A 5 15.84 6.25 -8.08
N ASN A 6 15.25 6.33 -9.28
CA ASN A 6 14.04 5.58 -9.60
C ASN A 6 14.30 4.09 -9.82
N TYR A 7 15.51 3.74 -10.24
CA TYR A 7 15.92 2.36 -10.44
C TYR A 7 15.70 1.51 -9.19
N GLY A 8 16.36 1.84 -8.08
CA GLY A 8 16.25 1.10 -6.82
C GLY A 8 14.81 1.07 -6.30
N ARG A 9 14.12 2.22 -6.33
CA ARG A 9 12.74 2.33 -5.85
C ARG A 9 11.77 1.44 -6.64
N ASN A 10 11.83 1.46 -7.97
CA ASN A 10 10.96 0.62 -8.80
C ASN A 10 11.31 -0.85 -8.65
N ASN A 11 12.59 -1.17 -8.57
CA ASN A 11 13.06 -2.54 -8.38
C ASN A 11 12.50 -3.13 -7.07
N ASP A 12 12.67 -2.43 -5.96
CA ASP A 12 12.35 -2.95 -4.62
C ASP A 12 10.85 -2.88 -4.27
N LEU A 13 10.09 -1.96 -4.90
CA LEU A 13 8.67 -1.79 -4.58
C LEU A 13 7.71 -2.50 -5.52
N LEU A 14 8.20 -3.03 -6.65
CA LEU A 14 7.37 -3.74 -7.62
C LEU A 14 7.72 -5.22 -7.69
N PRO A 15 6.71 -6.10 -7.84
CA PRO A 15 6.93 -7.47 -8.26
C PRO A 15 7.42 -7.52 -9.71
N VAL A 16 7.75 -8.70 -10.20
CA VAL A 16 8.03 -8.91 -11.63
C VAL A 16 6.80 -8.48 -12.44
N LEU A 17 7.00 -7.55 -13.37
CA LEU A 17 5.94 -7.06 -14.25
C LEU A 17 5.82 -7.94 -15.48
N THR A 18 4.59 -8.23 -15.90
CA THR A 18 4.29 -9.18 -16.97
C THR A 18 3.87 -8.51 -18.28
N THR A 19 3.36 -7.27 -18.22
CA THR A 19 2.89 -6.55 -19.39
C THR A 19 3.97 -5.64 -19.97
N GLU A 20 4.04 -5.57 -21.30
CA GLU A 20 4.99 -4.70 -22.01
C GLU A 20 4.85 -3.22 -21.61
N ASP A 21 3.61 -2.74 -21.45
CA ASP A 21 3.36 -1.34 -21.09
C ASP A 21 3.91 -1.02 -19.70
N SER A 22 3.72 -1.92 -18.72
CA SER A 22 4.28 -1.75 -17.40
C SER A 22 5.79 -1.86 -17.39
N GLN A 23 6.36 -2.78 -18.14
CA GLN A 23 7.82 -2.91 -18.31
C GLN A 23 8.43 -1.68 -18.98
N LYS A 24 7.78 -1.09 -19.99
CA LYS A 24 8.22 0.17 -20.60
C LYS A 24 8.14 1.35 -19.64
N ARG A 25 7.09 1.41 -18.82
CA ARG A 25 6.83 2.53 -17.90
C ARG A 25 7.74 2.52 -16.68
N TYR A 26 7.94 1.36 -16.06
CA TYR A 26 8.72 1.21 -14.83
C TYR A 26 10.14 0.71 -15.07
N GLY A 27 10.48 0.44 -16.31
CA GLY A 27 11.78 -0.05 -16.78
C GLY A 27 11.98 -1.53 -16.48
N THR A 28 13.13 -2.02 -16.89
CA THR A 28 13.59 -3.39 -16.58
C THR A 28 13.93 -3.58 -15.09
N TYR A 29 13.63 -2.61 -14.27
CA TYR A 29 14.04 -2.45 -12.87
C TYR A 29 12.94 -2.82 -11.87
N SER A 30 12.07 -3.71 -12.24
CA SER A 30 11.07 -4.26 -11.35
C SER A 30 11.39 -5.72 -11.03
N GLY A 31 10.83 -6.23 -9.94
CA GLY A 31 10.88 -7.64 -9.65
C GLY A 31 11.54 -8.07 -8.36
N ASN A 32 12.02 -7.12 -7.55
CA ASN A 32 12.68 -7.43 -6.28
C ASN A 32 11.77 -7.27 -5.05
N ALA A 33 10.47 -6.99 -5.23
CA ALA A 33 9.57 -6.72 -4.12
C ALA A 33 9.50 -7.87 -3.10
N ASP A 34 9.55 -9.11 -3.54
CA ASP A 34 9.58 -10.26 -2.63
C ASP A 34 10.86 -10.26 -1.77
N ASN A 35 12.03 -10.05 -2.36
CA ASN A 35 13.29 -9.99 -1.60
C ASN A 35 13.33 -8.78 -0.67
N PHE A 36 12.83 -7.63 -1.11
CA PHE A 36 12.76 -6.45 -0.26
C PHE A 36 11.81 -6.67 0.93
N LEU A 37 10.70 -7.37 0.72
CA LEU A 37 9.78 -7.74 1.79
C LEU A 37 10.42 -8.75 2.77
N GLU A 38 11.20 -9.71 2.28
CA GLU A 38 12.00 -10.60 3.12
C GLU A 38 13.04 -9.83 3.93
N PHE A 39 13.77 -8.90 3.32
CA PHE A 39 14.71 -8.03 4.02
C PHE A 39 14.03 -7.24 5.15
N ILE A 40 12.90 -6.60 4.88
CA ILE A 40 12.14 -5.88 5.92
C ILE A 40 11.73 -6.84 7.05
N SER A 41 11.18 -8.00 6.69
CA SER A 41 10.68 -8.98 7.65
C SER A 41 11.77 -9.58 8.53
N ASN A 42 12.88 -9.99 7.92
CA ASN A 42 13.89 -10.79 8.60
C ASN A 42 15.02 -9.96 9.21
N GLU A 43 15.37 -8.84 8.58
CA GLU A 43 16.49 -8.03 9.01
C GLU A 43 16.03 -6.73 9.69
N VAL A 44 15.24 -5.90 9.01
CA VAL A 44 14.84 -4.57 9.55
C VAL A 44 14.02 -4.71 10.83
N VAL A 45 12.96 -5.51 10.80
CA VAL A 45 12.08 -5.72 11.96
C VAL A 45 12.87 -6.34 13.11
N SER A 46 13.68 -7.36 12.83
CA SER A 46 14.51 -8.02 13.83
C SER A 46 15.55 -7.08 14.42
N PHE A 47 16.21 -6.26 13.59
CA PHE A 47 17.16 -5.27 14.06
C PHE A 47 16.52 -4.23 14.99
N VAL A 48 15.35 -3.70 14.60
CA VAL A 48 14.63 -2.70 15.39
C VAL A 48 14.13 -3.30 16.72
N ASP A 49 13.53 -4.48 16.68
CA ASP A 49 13.01 -5.14 17.88
C ASP A 49 14.11 -5.55 18.87
N ASN A 50 15.31 -5.86 18.38
CA ASN A 50 16.46 -6.23 19.24
C ASN A 50 17.23 -5.04 19.80
N ASN A 51 17.18 -3.88 19.17
CA ASN A 51 18.02 -2.72 19.55
C ASN A 51 17.21 -1.57 20.18
N TYR A 52 15.90 -1.58 20.03
CA TYR A 52 15.04 -0.51 20.54
C TYR A 52 13.87 -1.08 21.35
N ARG A 53 13.34 -0.28 22.23
CA ARG A 53 12.14 -0.61 22.97
C ARG A 53 10.90 -0.42 22.08
N THR A 54 10.36 -1.51 21.59
CA THR A 54 9.23 -1.55 20.67
C THR A 54 7.99 -2.17 21.32
N LEU A 55 6.85 -1.97 20.66
CA LEU A 55 5.60 -2.70 20.91
C LEU A 55 5.43 -3.78 19.83
N ASN A 56 4.52 -4.72 20.09
CA ASN A 56 4.13 -5.72 19.08
C ASN A 56 3.39 -5.11 17.88
N THR A 57 2.83 -3.89 18.05
CA THR A 57 2.15 -3.16 16.99
C THR A 57 3.17 -2.54 16.03
N LYS A 58 3.04 -2.83 14.76
CA LYS A 58 3.87 -2.30 13.67
C LYS A 58 2.96 -1.65 12.63
N ILE A 59 3.02 -0.33 12.52
CA ILE A 59 2.23 0.45 11.56
C ILE A 59 3.09 0.75 10.33
N ALA A 60 2.66 0.26 9.17
CA ALA A 60 3.33 0.55 7.91
C ALA A 60 2.67 1.74 7.21
N VAL A 61 3.48 2.73 6.82
CA VAL A 61 3.03 3.95 6.11
C VAL A 61 3.70 4.03 4.76
N GLY A 62 2.91 4.23 3.71
CA GLY A 62 3.42 4.38 2.35
C GLY A 62 2.62 5.35 1.52
N HIS A 63 3.28 6.00 0.56
CA HIS A 63 2.69 6.89 -0.41
C HIS A 63 3.04 6.46 -1.83
N SER A 64 2.07 6.55 -2.77
CA SER A 64 2.30 6.22 -4.17
C SER A 64 2.73 4.75 -4.34
N LEU A 65 3.84 4.48 -5.00
CA LEU A 65 4.35 3.12 -5.21
C LEU A 65 4.69 2.39 -3.90
N SER A 66 5.13 3.12 -2.85
CA SER A 66 5.32 2.53 -1.53
C SER A 66 3.99 2.11 -0.90
N ALA A 67 2.90 2.84 -1.13
CA ALA A 67 1.55 2.42 -0.72
C ALA A 67 1.11 1.14 -1.44
N SER A 68 1.44 1.01 -2.73
CA SER A 68 1.19 -0.23 -3.49
C SER A 68 1.98 -1.40 -2.92
N PHE A 69 3.25 -1.19 -2.55
CA PHE A 69 4.07 -2.21 -1.91
C PHE A 69 3.49 -2.65 -0.55
N LEU A 70 2.94 -1.74 0.25
CA LEU A 70 2.27 -2.11 1.49
C LEU A 70 1.04 -2.99 1.24
N LEU A 71 0.24 -2.66 0.24
CA LEU A 71 -0.89 -3.51 -0.15
C LEU A 71 -0.46 -4.87 -0.68
N TYR A 72 0.66 -4.92 -1.41
CA TYR A 72 1.29 -6.16 -1.83
C TYR A 72 1.75 -7.01 -0.63
N SER A 73 2.29 -6.38 0.41
CA SER A 73 2.70 -7.09 1.62
C SER A 73 1.55 -7.78 2.37
N ILE A 74 0.33 -7.25 2.28
CA ILE A 74 -0.88 -7.92 2.83
C ILE A 74 -1.08 -9.28 2.16
N ILE A 75 -0.86 -9.37 0.85
CA ILE A 75 -1.04 -10.63 0.11
C ILE A 75 0.06 -11.63 0.45
N LYS A 76 1.30 -11.15 0.57
CA LYS A 76 2.48 -12.02 0.73
C LYS A 76 2.78 -12.38 2.19
N LYS A 77 2.66 -11.43 3.10
CA LYS A 77 2.96 -11.57 4.54
C LYS A 77 1.88 -10.88 5.38
N PRO A 78 0.66 -11.40 5.45
CA PRO A 78 -0.50 -10.74 6.08
C PRO A 78 -0.36 -10.49 7.58
N THR A 79 0.68 -11.02 8.21
CA THR A 79 0.97 -10.86 9.65
C THR A 79 2.21 -10.01 9.93
N LEU A 80 2.86 -9.47 8.90
CA LEU A 80 4.10 -8.70 9.07
C LEU A 80 3.86 -7.37 9.77
N PHE A 81 2.83 -6.66 9.34
CA PHE A 81 2.42 -5.42 9.98
C PHE A 81 1.04 -5.59 10.64
N SER A 82 0.83 -4.90 11.74
CA SER A 82 -0.47 -4.87 12.41
C SER A 82 -1.46 -3.99 11.66
N ASP A 83 -0.95 -2.85 11.13
CA ASP A 83 -1.78 -1.80 10.56
C ASP A 83 -1.11 -1.17 9.34
N TYR A 84 -1.91 -0.65 8.43
CA TYR A 84 -1.47 -0.14 7.14
C TYR A 84 -2.08 1.23 6.86
N ILE A 85 -1.24 2.19 6.45
CA ILE A 85 -1.65 3.51 5.95
C ILE A 85 -1.12 3.66 4.53
N ALA A 86 -1.98 3.39 3.56
CA ALA A 86 -1.65 3.39 2.13
C ALA A 86 -2.26 4.63 1.45
N ILE A 87 -1.40 5.63 1.20
CA ILE A 87 -1.79 6.94 0.67
C ILE A 87 -1.57 6.98 -0.83
N SER A 88 -2.62 7.25 -1.60
CA SER A 88 -2.61 7.36 -3.06
C SER A 88 -1.84 6.21 -3.76
N PRO A 89 -2.18 4.93 -3.51
CA PRO A 89 -1.48 3.81 -4.13
C PRO A 89 -1.67 3.80 -5.65
N ASN A 90 -0.64 3.40 -6.38
CA ASN A 90 -0.78 3.01 -7.78
C ASN A 90 -1.34 1.58 -7.86
N LEU A 91 -2.55 1.45 -8.37
CA LEU A 91 -3.27 0.18 -8.49
C LEU A 91 -3.47 -0.27 -9.94
N ALA A 92 -3.03 0.55 -10.90
CA ALA A 92 -3.25 0.32 -12.33
C ALA A 92 -2.12 -0.46 -13.01
N TYR A 93 -0.93 -0.56 -12.40
CA TYR A 93 0.19 -1.23 -13.04
C TYR A 93 -0.11 -2.72 -13.32
N ASP A 94 0.49 -3.22 -14.37
CA ASP A 94 0.46 -4.65 -14.76
C ASP A 94 -0.96 -5.23 -14.86
N ASN A 95 -1.83 -4.54 -15.63
CA ASN A 95 -3.24 -4.89 -15.79
C ASN A 95 -3.99 -4.97 -14.45
N GLU A 96 -3.81 -4.00 -13.58
CA GLU A 96 -4.43 -3.99 -12.24
C GLU A 96 -4.05 -5.22 -11.38
N PHE A 97 -2.84 -5.76 -11.58
CA PHE A 97 -2.36 -6.96 -10.88
C PHE A 97 -2.66 -6.92 -9.38
N LEU A 98 -2.33 -5.80 -8.73
CA LEU A 98 -2.52 -5.66 -7.29
C LEU A 98 -4.00 -5.61 -6.91
N THR A 99 -4.82 -4.87 -7.66
CA THR A 99 -6.27 -4.80 -7.47
C THR A 99 -6.91 -6.18 -7.57
N GLN A 100 -6.59 -6.95 -8.62
CA GLN A 100 -7.13 -8.28 -8.83
C GLN A 100 -6.74 -9.25 -7.71
N ASN A 101 -5.49 -9.24 -7.29
CA ASN A 101 -5.02 -10.10 -6.22
C ASN A 101 -5.65 -9.74 -4.86
N LEU A 102 -5.83 -8.46 -4.55
CA LEU A 102 -6.50 -8.03 -3.32
C LEU A 102 -7.98 -8.40 -3.31
N MET A 103 -8.66 -8.34 -4.45
CA MET A 103 -10.09 -8.72 -4.54
C MET A 103 -10.31 -10.23 -4.40
N THR A 104 -9.30 -11.05 -4.67
CA THR A 104 -9.36 -12.52 -4.57
C THR A 104 -8.61 -13.07 -3.35
N PHE A 105 -7.95 -12.20 -2.58
CA PHE A 105 -7.19 -12.60 -1.39
C PHE A 105 -8.10 -13.21 -0.32
N ASP A 106 -7.64 -14.26 0.31
CA ASP A 106 -8.31 -14.89 1.45
C ASP A 106 -8.05 -14.09 2.74
N TYR A 107 -8.94 -13.17 3.06
CA TYR A 107 -8.85 -12.32 4.25
C TYR A 107 -8.97 -13.06 5.58
N THR A 108 -9.34 -14.34 5.58
CA THR A 108 -9.31 -15.18 6.80
C THR A 108 -7.88 -15.44 7.29
N LYS A 109 -6.87 -15.20 6.45
CA LYS A 109 -5.45 -15.24 6.82
C LYS A 109 -5.03 -14.10 7.75
N ILE A 110 -5.78 -13.01 7.77
CA ILE A 110 -5.58 -11.90 8.73
C ILE A 110 -6.21 -12.31 10.06
N LYS A 111 -5.37 -12.83 10.98
CA LYS A 111 -5.82 -13.41 12.24
C LYS A 111 -6.09 -12.37 13.32
N ASN A 112 -5.34 -11.29 13.33
CA ASN A 112 -5.45 -10.21 14.31
C ASN A 112 -6.31 -9.08 13.75
N LYS A 113 -6.88 -8.27 14.65
CA LYS A 113 -7.51 -7.02 14.24
C LYS A 113 -6.48 -6.15 13.55
N THR A 114 -6.77 -5.74 12.34
CA THR A 114 -5.89 -4.96 11.47
C THR A 114 -6.61 -3.72 11.00
N PHE A 115 -5.96 -2.59 11.02
CA PHE A 115 -6.45 -1.35 10.43
C PHE A 115 -5.82 -1.12 9.05
N LEU A 116 -6.64 -0.79 8.08
CA LEU A 116 -6.21 -0.37 6.74
C LEU A 116 -6.82 0.98 6.40
N TYR A 117 -5.98 2.00 6.37
CA TYR A 117 -6.34 3.30 5.84
C TYR A 117 -5.94 3.40 4.38
N LEU A 118 -6.86 3.88 3.55
CA LEU A 118 -6.67 4.14 2.13
C LEU A 118 -7.07 5.57 1.83
N SER A 119 -6.31 6.25 1.00
CA SER A 119 -6.71 7.56 0.51
C SER A 119 -6.35 7.77 -0.95
N ASN A 120 -7.00 8.75 -1.57
CA ASN A 120 -6.67 9.22 -2.90
C ASN A 120 -6.91 10.72 -3.02
N ALA A 121 -6.16 11.34 -3.90
CA ALA A 121 -6.35 12.70 -4.36
C ALA A 121 -7.05 12.74 -5.73
N ASP A 122 -7.28 13.92 -6.24
CA ASP A 122 -7.66 14.12 -7.66
C ASP A 122 -6.51 13.80 -8.62
N GLU A 123 -5.32 13.62 -8.08
CA GLU A 123 -4.04 13.33 -8.75
C GLU A 123 -3.52 14.45 -9.68
N GLY A 124 -4.38 15.33 -10.21
CA GLY A 124 -4.02 16.59 -10.87
C GLY A 124 -3.21 16.52 -12.18
N ILE A 125 -2.62 15.39 -12.48
CA ILE A 125 -1.79 15.12 -13.65
C ILE A 125 -2.45 14.03 -14.49
N GLU A 126 -2.49 14.18 -15.81
CA GLU A 126 -3.12 13.22 -16.72
C GLU A 126 -2.64 11.78 -16.50
N TYR A 127 -1.34 11.62 -16.31
CA TYR A 127 -0.69 10.35 -16.03
C TYR A 127 -1.24 9.61 -14.81
N TRP A 128 -1.59 10.34 -13.72
CA TRP A 128 -2.12 9.74 -12.50
C TRP A 128 -3.61 9.39 -12.59
N LYS A 129 -4.33 10.03 -13.49
CA LYS A 129 -5.76 9.80 -13.69
C LYS A 129 -6.08 8.38 -14.15
N GLU A 130 -5.14 7.73 -14.84
CA GLU A 130 -5.25 6.33 -15.24
C GLU A 130 -5.43 5.38 -14.04
N TRP A 131 -5.01 5.79 -12.86
CA TRP A 131 -5.10 4.97 -11.66
C TRP A 131 -6.51 4.92 -11.06
N LYS A 132 -7.34 5.90 -11.40
CA LYS A 132 -8.67 6.07 -10.82
C LYS A 132 -9.57 4.85 -11.00
N PRO A 133 -9.73 4.26 -12.19
CA PRO A 133 -10.61 3.10 -12.38
C PRO A 133 -10.20 1.89 -11.52
N ALA A 134 -8.93 1.55 -11.49
CA ALA A 134 -8.41 0.43 -10.70
C ALA A 134 -8.62 0.66 -9.20
N ARG A 135 -8.41 1.90 -8.75
CA ARG A 135 -8.62 2.33 -7.38
C ARG A 135 -10.09 2.26 -6.97
N GLU A 136 -10.99 2.83 -7.76
CA GLU A 136 -12.43 2.79 -7.49
C GLU A 136 -12.95 1.36 -7.43
N LYS A 137 -12.47 0.48 -8.30
CA LYS A 137 -12.81 -0.94 -8.30
C LYS A 137 -12.43 -1.62 -6.98
N LEU A 138 -11.20 -1.40 -6.49
CA LEU A 138 -10.74 -1.96 -5.23
C LEU A 138 -11.48 -1.34 -4.02
N TYR A 139 -11.66 -0.03 -4.00
CA TYR A 139 -12.32 0.64 -2.88
C TYR A 139 -13.79 0.24 -2.77
N ASN A 140 -14.51 0.15 -3.89
CA ASN A 140 -15.87 -0.38 -3.92
C ASN A 140 -15.95 -1.84 -3.43
N PHE A 141 -14.95 -2.65 -3.74
CA PHE A 141 -14.87 -4.01 -3.22
C PHE A 141 -14.73 -4.00 -1.69
N PHE A 142 -13.83 -3.20 -1.15
CA PHE A 142 -13.62 -3.09 0.30
C PHE A 142 -14.87 -2.59 1.03
N GLU A 143 -15.53 -1.58 0.53
CA GLU A 143 -16.72 -0.99 1.17
C GLU A 143 -17.94 -1.91 1.11
N ASN A 144 -18.15 -2.63 0.02
CA ASN A 144 -19.42 -3.33 -0.23
C ASN A 144 -19.34 -4.84 -0.08
N LYS A 145 -18.17 -5.46 -0.28
CA LYS A 145 -18.05 -6.93 -0.35
C LYS A 145 -17.22 -7.53 0.78
N LEU A 146 -16.31 -6.78 1.37
CA LEU A 146 -15.47 -7.30 2.44
C LEU A 146 -16.18 -7.17 3.79
N LYS A 147 -16.75 -8.29 4.25
CA LYS A 147 -17.52 -8.37 5.51
C LYS A 147 -17.04 -9.53 6.38
N ASN A 148 -17.25 -9.40 7.70
CA ASN A 148 -16.95 -10.45 8.68
C ASN A 148 -15.47 -10.88 8.70
N VAL A 149 -14.56 -9.92 8.56
CA VAL A 149 -13.10 -10.13 8.60
C VAL A 149 -12.45 -9.26 9.67
N ASN A 150 -11.25 -9.64 10.08
CA ASN A 150 -10.48 -8.93 11.13
C ASN A 150 -9.80 -7.64 10.60
N ILE A 151 -10.41 -6.96 9.62
CA ILE A 151 -9.84 -5.75 9.07
C ILE A 151 -10.84 -4.59 9.14
N THR A 152 -10.42 -3.51 9.76
CA THR A 152 -11.17 -2.25 9.79
C THR A 152 -10.62 -1.35 8.68
N ILE A 153 -11.47 -0.97 7.74
CA ILE A 153 -11.07 -0.17 6.58
C ILE A 153 -11.61 1.25 6.72
N LYS A 154 -10.76 2.23 6.50
CA LYS A 154 -11.13 3.65 6.39
C LYS A 154 -10.63 4.18 5.05
N ILE A 155 -11.54 4.73 4.23
CA ILE A 155 -11.23 5.33 2.95
C ILE A 155 -11.53 6.82 3.00
N ASN A 156 -10.56 7.65 2.60
CA ASN A 156 -10.72 9.10 2.49
C ASN A 156 -10.37 9.59 1.07
N ASN A 157 -11.17 10.54 0.58
CA ASN A 157 -10.95 11.18 -0.72
C ASN A 157 -10.58 12.65 -0.51
N TYR A 158 -9.56 13.13 -1.24
CA TYR A 158 -9.07 14.51 -1.20
C TYR A 158 -9.18 15.17 -2.58
N PRO A 159 -10.41 15.56 -3.02
CA PRO A 159 -10.65 16.05 -4.38
C PRO A 159 -9.97 17.38 -4.70
N THR A 160 -9.54 18.13 -3.67
CA THR A 160 -8.82 19.40 -3.82
C THR A 160 -7.30 19.27 -3.72
N LYS A 161 -6.80 18.04 -3.55
CA LYS A 161 -5.37 17.73 -3.46
C LYS A 161 -4.91 17.00 -4.71
N ASN A 162 -3.63 17.13 -5.02
CA ASN A 162 -2.96 16.36 -6.05
C ASN A 162 -2.08 15.27 -5.42
N HIS A 163 -1.46 14.44 -6.25
CA HIS A 163 -0.61 13.34 -5.82
C HIS A 163 0.51 13.76 -4.86
N LEU A 164 1.09 14.95 -5.04
CA LEU A 164 2.25 15.40 -4.26
C LEU A 164 1.87 16.01 -2.91
N ASN A 165 0.70 16.65 -2.82
CA ASN A 165 0.29 17.36 -1.60
C ASN A 165 -0.80 16.67 -0.77
N THR A 166 -1.18 15.45 -1.15
CA THR A 166 -2.16 14.65 -0.40
C THR A 166 -1.56 13.95 0.83
N PHE A 167 -0.24 13.73 0.85
CA PHE A 167 0.40 12.94 1.91
C PHE A 167 0.19 13.52 3.32
N PRO A 168 0.49 14.81 3.62
CA PRO A 168 0.35 15.31 4.98
C PRO A 168 -1.08 15.24 5.53
N PRO A 169 -2.14 15.71 4.82
CA PRO A 169 -3.50 15.61 5.33
C PRO A 169 -3.97 14.16 5.47
N SER A 170 -3.62 13.28 4.53
CA SER A 170 -3.98 11.87 4.62
C SER A 170 -3.36 11.19 5.85
N LEU A 171 -2.09 11.47 6.12
CA LEU A 171 -1.39 10.91 7.27
C LEU A 171 -2.01 11.39 8.58
N ASN A 172 -2.32 12.68 8.67
CA ASN A 172 -2.98 13.26 9.83
C ASN A 172 -4.33 12.59 10.11
N ASP A 173 -5.19 12.52 9.11
CA ASP A 173 -6.52 11.93 9.22
C ASP A 173 -6.46 10.43 9.56
N ALA A 174 -5.47 9.72 9.00
CA ALA A 174 -5.24 8.30 9.33
C ALA A 174 -4.92 8.12 10.81
N PHE A 175 -3.98 8.91 11.36
CA PHE A 175 -3.62 8.81 12.77
C PHE A 175 -4.73 9.32 13.69
N GLU A 176 -5.45 10.37 13.33
CA GLU A 176 -6.62 10.80 14.11
C GLU A 176 -7.66 9.70 14.21
N PHE A 177 -7.99 9.05 13.10
CA PHE A 177 -8.93 7.94 13.11
C PHE A 177 -8.39 6.77 13.91
N TYR A 178 -7.12 6.42 13.73
CA TYR A 178 -6.46 5.31 14.43
C TYR A 178 -6.53 5.47 15.94
N PHE A 179 -6.07 6.59 16.46
CA PHE A 179 -6.05 6.84 17.90
C PHE A 179 -7.46 6.99 18.53
N LYS A 180 -8.44 7.43 17.76
CA LYS A 180 -9.82 7.55 18.24
C LYS A 180 -10.59 6.22 18.23
N ASN A 181 -10.26 5.28 17.33
CA ASN A 181 -11.14 4.15 17.07
C ASN A 181 -10.46 2.77 17.15
N ILE A 182 -9.14 2.70 17.10
CA ILE A 182 -8.43 1.42 17.01
C ILE A 182 -7.67 1.11 18.30
N THR A 183 -7.13 2.11 18.97
CA THR A 183 -6.33 1.92 20.20
C THR A 183 -7.15 1.89 21.50
N GLN A 184 -8.47 1.93 21.40
CA GLN A 184 -9.38 1.87 22.56
C GLN A 184 -9.73 0.44 22.96
#